data_82838d6f5b0f4fe324351c3463e3a762
#
_entry.id   82838d6f5b0f4fe324351c3463e3a762
#
_cell.length_a   1.000
_cell.length_b   1.000
_cell.length_c   1.000
_cell.angle_alpha   90.00
_cell.angle_beta   90.00
_cell.angle_gamma   90.00
#
_symmetry.space_group_name_H-M   'P 1'
#
loop_
_entity.id
_entity.type
_entity.pdbx_description
1 polymer ?
#
loop_
_entity_poly.entity_id
_entity_poly.type
_entity_poly.pdbx_seq_one_letter_code
_entity_poly.pdbx_strand_id
1 'polypeptide(L)'
;MFSEQPTGACYNKEQLEAWVAYALKNDAVILYDSAYEAFITDPTLPRSIYAIEGAKKCAIEFCSLSKTAGFTGTRFSYTVVPEELVFETSNGETLSLHNMWNRRQCTKFNGTPYIIQYAGAKVFTEEGMKECQENIGYYRENAHMIAETLEKKGISFTGGVNSPYIWFECPKGMESWEFFDYLLENAQIVGTPGAGFGENGKNYFRLTSFGKHEKTKEAMERFNALF
;
A
#
# COMPACT_ATOMS: atom_id res chain seq x y z
N MET A 1 -3.52 -1.17 -6.86
CA MET A 1 -2.94 -0.94 -5.52
C MET A 1 -4.09 -0.85 -4.52
N PHE A 2 -4.08 -1.64 -3.45
CA PHE A 2 -5.24 -1.80 -2.55
C PHE A 2 -5.40 -0.62 -1.57
N SER A 3 -4.29 -0.11 -1.06
CA SER A 3 -4.21 1.18 -0.40
C SER A 3 -3.29 2.01 -1.27
N GLU A 4 -3.87 2.95 -1.97
CA GLU A 4 -3.20 3.66 -3.04
C GLU A 4 -2.13 4.62 -2.49
N GLN A 5 -0.96 4.62 -3.11
CA GLN A 5 0.01 5.68 -2.91
C GLN A 5 -0.13 6.70 -4.06
N PRO A 6 -0.15 7.97 -3.75
CA PRO A 6 0.08 8.60 -2.44
C PRO A 6 -1.18 8.86 -1.61
N THR A 7 -2.38 8.68 -2.16
CA THR A 7 -3.65 9.20 -1.63
C THR A 7 -4.20 8.44 -0.42
N GLY A 8 -3.77 7.19 -0.19
CA GLY A 8 -4.31 6.32 0.84
C GLY A 8 -5.73 5.82 0.55
N ALA A 9 -6.22 5.96 -0.68
CA ALA A 9 -7.53 5.47 -1.09
C ALA A 9 -7.58 3.94 -1.11
N CYS A 10 -8.75 3.38 -0.80
CA CYS A 10 -9.04 1.95 -0.88
C CYS A 10 -10.25 1.73 -1.78
N TYR A 11 -10.24 0.65 -2.55
CA TYR A 11 -11.40 0.27 -3.37
C TYR A 11 -12.44 -0.49 -2.53
N ASN A 12 -13.70 -0.15 -2.71
CA ASN A 12 -14.80 -0.92 -2.14
C ASN A 12 -15.13 -2.16 -2.99
N LYS A 13 -16.04 -2.98 -2.51
CA LYS A 13 -16.45 -4.23 -3.17
C LYS A 13 -17.00 -3.98 -4.58
N GLU A 14 -17.89 -3.01 -4.73
CA GLU A 14 -18.54 -2.71 -6.01
C GLU A 14 -17.54 -2.24 -7.07
N GLN A 15 -16.56 -1.44 -6.66
CA GLN A 15 -15.49 -0.99 -7.55
C GLN A 15 -14.63 -2.17 -8.03
N LEU A 16 -14.28 -3.09 -7.14
CA LEU A 16 -13.51 -4.28 -7.51
C LEU A 16 -14.33 -5.24 -8.38
N GLU A 17 -15.63 -5.39 -8.13
CA GLU A 17 -16.54 -6.15 -9.00
C GLU A 17 -16.57 -5.57 -10.42
N ALA A 18 -16.62 -4.23 -10.54
CA ALA A 18 -16.56 -3.57 -11.84
C ALA A 18 -15.22 -3.80 -12.57
N TRP A 19 -14.10 -3.78 -11.84
CA TRP A 19 -12.77 -4.09 -12.40
C TRP A 19 -12.68 -5.54 -12.88
N VAL A 20 -13.15 -6.50 -12.10
CA VAL A 20 -13.16 -7.92 -12.45
C VAL A 20 -14.04 -8.17 -13.66
N ALA A 21 -15.26 -7.58 -13.68
CA ALA A 21 -16.17 -7.70 -14.83
C ALA A 21 -15.55 -7.12 -16.11
N TYR A 22 -14.87 -5.97 -16.01
CA TYR A 22 -14.15 -5.37 -17.15
C TYR A 22 -13.03 -6.28 -17.64
N ALA A 23 -12.20 -6.81 -16.74
CA ALA A 23 -11.08 -7.68 -17.10
C ALA A 23 -11.56 -8.95 -17.80
N LEU A 24 -12.57 -9.63 -17.26
CA LEU A 24 -13.16 -10.83 -17.86
C LEU A 24 -13.75 -10.56 -19.24
N LYS A 25 -14.39 -9.40 -19.43
CA LYS A 25 -14.99 -9.01 -20.72
C LYS A 25 -13.95 -8.73 -21.80
N ASN A 26 -12.76 -8.27 -21.42
CA ASN A 26 -11.73 -7.77 -22.35
C ASN A 26 -10.47 -8.64 -22.39
N ASP A 27 -10.55 -9.89 -21.88
CA ASP A 27 -9.39 -10.80 -21.79
C ASP A 27 -8.15 -10.14 -21.17
N ALA A 28 -8.37 -9.30 -20.17
CA ALA A 28 -7.32 -8.54 -19.48
C ALA A 28 -6.94 -9.18 -18.15
N VAL A 29 -5.72 -8.91 -17.68
CA VAL A 29 -5.24 -9.35 -16.37
C VAL A 29 -5.11 -8.16 -15.43
N ILE A 30 -5.70 -8.29 -14.25
CA ILE A 30 -5.52 -7.36 -13.15
C ILE A 30 -4.24 -7.72 -12.41
N LEU A 31 -3.29 -6.77 -12.33
CA LEU A 31 -2.14 -6.86 -11.45
C LEU A 31 -2.49 -6.11 -10.15
N TYR A 32 -2.83 -6.88 -9.12
CA TYR A 32 -3.37 -6.35 -7.87
C TYR A 32 -2.31 -6.30 -6.79
N ASP A 33 -1.84 -5.09 -6.46
CA ASP A 33 -0.84 -4.87 -5.41
C ASP A 33 -1.53 -4.65 -4.05
N SER A 34 -1.40 -5.59 -3.13
CA SER A 34 -1.99 -5.58 -1.79
C SER A 34 -0.97 -5.36 -0.66
N ALA A 35 0.15 -4.68 -0.97
CA ALA A 35 1.26 -4.51 -0.01
C ALA A 35 0.88 -3.79 1.31
N TYR A 36 -0.24 -3.08 1.35
CA TYR A 36 -0.74 -2.35 2.54
C TYR A 36 -2.06 -2.90 3.08
N GLU A 37 -2.50 -4.08 2.68
CA GLU A 37 -3.78 -4.67 3.08
C GLU A 37 -3.95 -4.74 4.61
N ALA A 38 -2.85 -4.98 5.33
CA ALA A 38 -2.86 -5.09 6.78
C ALA A 38 -3.24 -3.79 7.50
N PHE A 39 -3.14 -2.63 6.85
CA PHE A 39 -3.57 -1.34 7.37
C PHE A 39 -5.07 -1.08 7.22
N ILE A 40 -5.78 -1.88 6.43
CA ILE A 40 -7.22 -1.75 6.26
C ILE A 40 -7.91 -2.20 7.54
N THR A 41 -8.65 -1.28 8.16
CA THR A 41 -9.36 -1.52 9.40
C THR A 41 -10.87 -1.60 9.22
N ASP A 42 -11.38 -1.03 8.14
CA ASP A 42 -12.79 -1.12 7.80
C ASP A 42 -13.13 -2.56 7.35
N PRO A 43 -13.98 -3.28 8.11
CA PRO A 43 -14.34 -4.66 7.79
C PRO A 43 -15.19 -4.80 6.51
N THR A 44 -15.73 -3.69 6.00
CA THR A 44 -16.55 -3.69 4.77
C THR A 44 -15.69 -3.66 3.52
N LEU A 45 -14.40 -3.26 3.65
CA LEU A 45 -13.46 -3.23 2.54
C LEU A 45 -12.81 -4.61 2.32
N PRO A 46 -12.81 -5.13 1.08
CA PRO A 46 -12.13 -6.37 0.78
C PRO A 46 -10.62 -6.24 1.02
N ARG A 47 -9.95 -7.23 1.58
CA ARG A 47 -8.49 -7.24 1.77
C ARG A 47 -7.73 -7.98 0.66
N SER A 48 -8.45 -8.66 -0.22
CA SER A 48 -7.90 -9.40 -1.34
C SER A 48 -8.85 -9.26 -2.53
N ILE A 49 -8.28 -9.24 -3.74
CA ILE A 49 -9.07 -9.28 -4.96
C ILE A 49 -9.87 -10.58 -5.07
N TYR A 50 -9.40 -11.65 -4.45
CA TYR A 50 -10.06 -12.95 -4.48
C TYR A 50 -11.31 -13.04 -3.57
N ALA A 51 -11.62 -11.99 -2.82
CA ALA A 51 -12.94 -11.82 -2.22
C ALA A 51 -14.04 -11.54 -3.27
N ILE A 52 -13.65 -11.22 -4.51
CA ILE A 52 -14.56 -10.94 -5.63
C ILE A 52 -14.72 -12.19 -6.49
N GLU A 53 -15.97 -12.56 -6.76
CA GLU A 53 -16.27 -13.69 -7.65
C GLU A 53 -15.71 -13.47 -9.06
N GLY A 54 -15.10 -14.50 -9.63
CA GLY A 54 -14.47 -14.45 -10.95
C GLY A 54 -13.03 -13.93 -10.95
N ALA A 55 -12.54 -13.28 -9.89
CA ALA A 55 -11.20 -12.70 -9.84
C ALA A 55 -10.08 -13.72 -10.09
N LYS A 56 -10.24 -14.97 -9.68
CA LYS A 56 -9.26 -16.03 -9.93
C LYS A 56 -8.99 -16.29 -11.41
N LYS A 57 -9.93 -15.93 -12.28
CA LYS A 57 -9.79 -16.10 -13.74
C LYS A 57 -9.10 -14.92 -14.42
N CYS A 58 -8.90 -13.79 -13.73
CA CYS A 58 -8.38 -12.58 -14.36
C CYS A 58 -7.44 -11.74 -13.47
N ALA A 59 -7.03 -12.23 -12.30
CA ALA A 59 -6.18 -11.43 -11.41
C ALA A 59 -4.97 -12.20 -10.88
N ILE A 60 -3.85 -11.46 -10.72
CA ILE A 60 -2.66 -11.85 -9.96
C ILE A 60 -2.58 -10.91 -8.76
N GLU A 61 -2.40 -11.44 -7.56
CA GLU A 61 -2.24 -10.64 -6.34
C GLU A 61 -0.79 -10.65 -5.85
N PHE A 62 -0.26 -9.45 -5.59
CA PHE A 62 1.07 -9.25 -5.04
C PHE A 62 0.96 -8.81 -3.58
N CYS A 63 1.51 -9.64 -2.69
CA CYS A 63 1.48 -9.41 -1.24
C CYS A 63 2.89 -9.17 -0.72
N SER A 64 3.03 -8.32 0.29
CA SER A 64 4.34 -7.99 0.84
C SER A 64 4.33 -8.02 2.36
N LEU A 65 5.28 -8.73 2.97
CA LEU A 65 5.50 -8.69 4.41
C LEU A 65 6.34 -7.48 4.86
N SER A 66 6.81 -6.65 3.92
CA SER A 66 7.59 -5.45 4.23
C SER A 66 6.84 -4.49 5.15
N LYS A 67 5.53 -4.34 4.95
CA LYS A 67 4.69 -3.39 5.69
C LYS A 67 3.88 -4.08 6.79
N THR A 68 3.46 -5.32 6.53
CA THR A 68 2.68 -6.12 7.48
C THR A 68 3.51 -6.55 8.69
N ALA A 69 4.76 -6.98 8.47
CA ALA A 69 5.61 -7.61 9.49
C ALA A 69 7.04 -7.04 9.56
N GLY A 70 7.31 -5.89 8.95
CA GLY A 70 8.64 -5.27 9.00
C GLY A 70 9.73 -5.97 8.18
N PHE A 71 9.38 -6.84 7.22
CA PHE A 71 10.32 -7.59 6.39
C PHE A 71 10.98 -6.77 5.26
N THR A 72 10.98 -5.45 5.37
CA THR A 72 11.57 -4.56 4.36
C THR A 72 13.04 -4.88 4.09
N GLY A 73 13.84 -5.10 5.12
CA GLY A 73 15.27 -5.42 5.00
C GLY A 73 15.56 -6.84 4.53
N THR A 74 14.65 -7.78 4.80
CA THR A 74 14.79 -9.20 4.42
C THR A 74 14.25 -9.53 3.03
N ARG A 75 13.58 -8.57 2.38
CA ARG A 75 13.08 -8.66 1.00
C ARG A 75 12.12 -9.81 0.78
N PHE A 76 11.05 -9.90 1.59
CA PHE A 76 10.06 -10.96 1.47
C PHE A 76 8.69 -10.44 1.01
N SER A 77 8.26 -11.03 -0.09
CA SER A 77 6.92 -10.88 -0.67
C SER A 77 6.48 -12.21 -1.26
N TYR A 78 5.20 -12.37 -1.51
CA TYR A 78 4.67 -13.52 -2.23
C TYR A 78 3.64 -13.06 -3.28
N THR A 79 3.47 -13.88 -4.30
CA THR A 79 2.55 -13.62 -5.40
C THR A 79 1.59 -14.79 -5.53
N VAL A 80 0.31 -14.50 -5.59
CA VAL A 80 -0.74 -15.49 -5.82
C VAL A 80 -1.14 -15.44 -7.28
N VAL A 81 -0.91 -16.56 -7.97
CA VAL A 81 -1.30 -16.77 -9.38
C VAL A 81 -2.22 -17.99 -9.41
N PRO A 82 -3.53 -17.83 -9.54
CA PRO A 82 -4.48 -18.95 -9.53
C PRO A 82 -4.29 -19.91 -10.69
N GLU A 83 -4.63 -21.18 -10.48
CA GLU A 83 -4.61 -22.20 -11.54
C GLU A 83 -5.70 -21.94 -12.59
N GLU A 84 -6.78 -21.27 -12.18
CA GLU A 84 -7.90 -20.88 -13.05
C GLU A 84 -7.55 -19.76 -14.04
N LEU A 85 -6.39 -19.09 -13.87
CA LEU A 85 -5.93 -18.03 -14.76
C LEU A 85 -5.27 -18.63 -16.01
N VAL A 86 -6.07 -18.83 -17.02
CA VAL A 86 -5.70 -19.45 -18.29
C VAL A 86 -6.08 -18.56 -19.48
N PHE A 87 -5.35 -18.68 -20.57
CA PHE A 87 -5.59 -17.97 -21.83
C PHE A 87 -5.60 -18.93 -23.00
N GLU A 88 -6.40 -18.61 -24.00
CA GLU A 88 -6.34 -19.29 -25.28
C GLU A 88 -5.34 -18.57 -26.21
N THR A 89 -4.45 -19.35 -26.84
CA THR A 89 -3.56 -18.85 -27.87
C THR A 89 -4.28 -18.74 -29.20
N SER A 90 -3.68 -18.05 -30.16
CA SER A 90 -4.18 -18.00 -31.55
C SER A 90 -4.31 -19.35 -32.23
N ASN A 91 -3.62 -20.39 -31.75
CA ASN A 91 -3.67 -21.77 -32.26
C ASN A 91 -4.72 -22.62 -31.53
N GLY A 92 -5.49 -22.07 -30.58
CA GLY A 92 -6.48 -22.80 -29.78
C GLY A 92 -5.89 -23.62 -28.62
N GLU A 93 -4.61 -23.43 -28.28
CA GLU A 93 -4.00 -24.06 -27.09
C GLU A 93 -4.31 -23.25 -25.83
N THR A 94 -4.58 -23.93 -24.72
CA THR A 94 -4.75 -23.29 -23.42
C THR A 94 -3.40 -23.12 -22.72
N LEU A 95 -3.04 -21.90 -22.36
CA LEU A 95 -1.86 -21.58 -21.56
C LEU A 95 -2.26 -21.25 -20.12
N SER A 96 -1.64 -21.94 -19.16
CA SER A 96 -1.76 -21.65 -17.74
C SER A 96 -0.72 -20.61 -17.31
N LEU A 97 -1.19 -19.45 -16.85
CA LEU A 97 -0.30 -18.40 -16.35
C LEU A 97 0.39 -18.83 -15.02
N HIS A 98 -0.31 -19.65 -14.23
CA HIS A 98 0.27 -20.26 -13.03
C HIS A 98 1.52 -21.10 -13.37
N ASN A 99 1.43 -21.99 -14.36
CA ASN A 99 2.56 -22.83 -14.78
C ASN A 99 3.70 -22.01 -15.35
N MET A 100 3.41 -20.98 -16.15
CA MET A 100 4.41 -20.07 -16.71
C MET A 100 5.11 -19.28 -15.60
N TRP A 101 4.37 -18.77 -14.62
CA TRP A 101 4.91 -18.05 -13.48
C TRP A 101 5.80 -18.95 -12.63
N ASN A 102 5.33 -20.15 -12.29
CA ASN A 102 6.09 -21.12 -11.51
C ASN A 102 7.42 -21.48 -12.20
N ARG A 103 7.38 -21.76 -13.49
CA ARG A 103 8.61 -22.01 -14.27
C ARG A 103 9.58 -20.83 -14.23
N ARG A 104 9.07 -19.60 -14.44
CA ARG A 104 9.89 -18.40 -14.37
C ARG A 104 10.51 -18.22 -12.97
N GLN A 105 9.73 -18.36 -11.94
CA GLN A 105 10.17 -18.24 -10.54
C GLN A 105 11.30 -19.24 -10.24
N CYS A 106 11.09 -20.52 -10.56
CA CYS A 106 12.06 -21.58 -10.30
C CYS A 106 13.34 -21.50 -11.14
N THR A 107 13.31 -20.83 -12.29
CA THR A 107 14.50 -20.74 -13.18
C THR A 107 15.26 -19.42 -13.08
N LYS A 108 14.59 -18.33 -12.67
CA LYS A 108 15.18 -16.98 -12.62
C LYS A 108 15.58 -16.52 -11.24
N PHE A 109 14.89 -16.99 -10.20
CA PHE A 109 15.07 -16.48 -8.85
C PHE A 109 15.19 -17.58 -7.77
N ASN A 110 14.39 -18.65 -7.84
CA ASN A 110 14.25 -19.73 -6.83
C ASN A 110 13.65 -19.28 -5.48
N GLY A 111 13.30 -18.04 -5.32
CA GLY A 111 12.66 -17.50 -4.13
C GLY A 111 13.63 -16.88 -3.12
N THR A 112 13.04 -16.30 -2.10
CA THR A 112 13.75 -15.74 -0.94
C THR A 112 14.47 -16.85 -0.16
N PRO A 113 15.61 -16.58 0.53
CA PRO A 113 16.30 -17.58 1.34
C PRO A 113 15.38 -18.33 2.28
N TYR A 114 15.59 -19.63 2.42
CA TYR A 114 14.72 -20.52 3.21
C TYR A 114 14.47 -20.04 4.65
N ILE A 115 15.50 -19.54 5.33
CA ILE A 115 15.36 -19.00 6.69
C ILE A 115 14.36 -17.83 6.76
N ILE A 116 14.32 -17.00 5.71
CA ILE A 116 13.37 -15.89 5.62
C ILE A 116 11.95 -16.40 5.32
N GLN A 117 11.82 -17.42 4.46
CA GLN A 117 10.53 -18.07 4.21
C GLN A 117 9.97 -18.70 5.49
N TYR A 118 10.83 -19.38 6.26
CA TYR A 118 10.44 -20.00 7.53
C TYR A 118 9.99 -18.96 8.56
N ALA A 119 10.71 -17.84 8.68
CA ALA A 119 10.31 -16.72 9.52
C ALA A 119 9.00 -16.09 9.04
N GLY A 120 8.84 -15.93 7.72
CA GLY A 120 7.60 -15.40 7.12
C GLY A 120 6.38 -16.28 7.35
N ALA A 121 6.55 -17.60 7.38
CA ALA A 121 5.45 -18.52 7.72
C ALA A 121 4.92 -18.29 9.14
N LYS A 122 5.76 -17.81 10.06
CA LYS A 122 5.34 -17.48 11.43
C LYS A 122 4.43 -16.26 11.51
N VAL A 123 4.54 -15.35 10.57
CA VAL A 123 3.64 -14.17 10.47
C VAL A 123 2.18 -14.60 10.38
N PHE A 124 1.90 -15.73 9.73
CA PHE A 124 0.54 -16.24 9.51
C PHE A 124 0.02 -17.14 10.65
N THR A 125 0.78 -17.30 11.73
CA THR A 125 0.26 -17.91 12.96
C THR A 125 -0.60 -16.90 13.72
N GLU A 126 -1.47 -17.37 14.63
CA GLU A 126 -2.30 -16.49 15.46
C GLU A 126 -1.43 -15.50 16.28
N GLU A 127 -0.35 -15.99 16.88
CA GLU A 127 0.62 -15.17 17.64
C GLU A 127 1.31 -14.14 16.73
N GLY A 128 1.85 -14.59 15.58
CA GLY A 128 2.52 -13.70 14.64
C GLY A 128 1.59 -12.61 14.05
N MET A 129 0.35 -12.97 13.72
CA MET A 129 -0.65 -11.99 13.28
C MET A 129 -0.97 -10.98 14.38
N LYS A 130 -1.06 -11.41 15.64
CA LYS A 130 -1.29 -10.51 16.76
C LYS A 130 -0.14 -9.51 16.93
N GLU A 131 1.11 -9.97 16.92
CA GLU A 131 2.30 -9.11 17.00
C GLU A 131 2.35 -8.10 15.82
N CYS A 132 2.01 -8.54 14.61
CA CYS A 132 1.92 -7.66 13.46
C CYS A 132 0.85 -6.58 13.65
N GLN A 133 -0.32 -6.92 14.18
CA GLN A 133 -1.39 -5.97 14.44
C GLN A 133 -1.02 -4.95 15.53
N GLU A 134 -0.27 -5.34 16.54
CA GLU A 134 0.26 -4.42 17.55
C GLU A 134 1.20 -3.38 16.92
N ASN A 135 2.13 -3.81 16.05
CA ASN A 135 3.00 -2.91 15.30
C ASN A 135 2.24 -1.98 14.33
N ILE A 136 1.22 -2.50 13.65
CA ILE A 136 0.35 -1.70 12.78
C ILE A 136 -0.42 -0.68 13.61
N GLY A 137 -0.92 -1.08 14.78
CA GLY A 137 -1.56 -0.18 15.75
C GLY A 137 -0.69 1.01 16.10
N TYR A 138 0.59 0.77 16.40
CA TYR A 138 1.57 1.81 16.67
C TYR A 138 1.70 2.83 15.51
N TYR A 139 1.77 2.36 14.27
CA TYR A 139 1.83 3.27 13.11
C TYR A 139 0.51 4.01 12.86
N ARG A 140 -0.63 3.39 13.18
CA ARG A 140 -1.94 4.04 13.08
C ARG A 140 -2.09 5.19 14.07
N GLU A 141 -1.57 5.05 15.28
CA GLU A 141 -1.55 6.15 16.25
C GLU A 141 -0.72 7.33 15.73
N ASN A 142 0.43 7.07 15.07
CA ASN A 142 1.19 8.11 14.40
C ASN A 142 0.38 8.79 13.28
N ALA A 143 -0.33 8.01 12.47
CA ALA A 143 -1.17 8.56 11.41
C ALA A 143 -2.28 9.46 11.99
N HIS A 144 -2.88 9.05 13.10
CA HIS A 144 -3.89 9.83 13.81
C HIS A 144 -3.35 11.17 14.32
N MET A 145 -2.17 11.17 14.95
CA MET A 145 -1.51 12.42 15.38
C MET A 145 -1.24 13.40 14.22
N ILE A 146 -0.81 12.87 13.06
CA ILE A 146 -0.60 13.69 11.87
C ILE A 146 -1.94 14.24 11.37
N ALA A 147 -2.94 13.40 11.23
CA ALA A 147 -4.28 13.78 10.77
C ALA A 147 -4.91 14.86 11.65
N GLU A 148 -4.91 14.66 12.98
CA GLU A 148 -5.42 15.67 13.93
C GLU A 148 -4.69 17.02 13.80
N THR A 149 -3.39 17.00 13.53
CA THR A 149 -2.62 18.24 13.36
C THR A 149 -3.05 18.99 12.12
N LEU A 150 -3.25 18.29 11.01
CA LEU A 150 -3.74 18.89 9.76
C LEU A 150 -5.18 19.42 9.92
N GLU A 151 -6.06 18.67 10.57
CA GLU A 151 -7.44 19.10 10.87
C GLU A 151 -7.48 20.38 11.69
N LYS A 152 -6.69 20.46 12.77
CA LYS A 152 -6.58 21.66 13.62
C LYS A 152 -6.11 22.90 12.84
N LYS A 153 -5.37 22.70 11.75
CA LYS A 153 -4.91 23.78 10.86
C LYS A 153 -5.83 24.04 9.67
N GLY A 154 -6.93 23.30 9.56
CA GLY A 154 -7.87 23.42 8.44
C GLY A 154 -7.27 22.96 7.10
N ILE A 155 -6.24 22.12 7.13
CA ILE A 155 -5.61 21.56 5.94
C ILE A 155 -6.37 20.33 5.50
N SER A 156 -6.91 20.34 4.28
CA SER A 156 -7.60 19.18 3.71
C SER A 156 -6.62 18.06 3.37
N PHE A 157 -6.96 16.82 3.73
CA PHE A 157 -6.12 15.65 3.47
C PHE A 157 -6.95 14.40 3.18
N THR A 158 -6.28 13.37 2.67
CA THR A 158 -6.79 12.01 2.50
C THR A 158 -5.79 11.00 3.06
N GLY A 159 -6.23 9.76 3.31
CA GLY A 159 -5.40 8.72 3.90
C GLY A 159 -5.38 8.74 5.43
N GLY A 160 -4.43 8.04 6.03
CA GLY A 160 -4.25 7.97 7.49
C GLY A 160 -5.20 7.03 8.26
N VAL A 161 -6.24 6.48 7.63
CA VAL A 161 -7.21 5.55 8.25
C VAL A 161 -6.91 4.11 7.84
N ASN A 162 -6.98 3.82 6.55
CA ASN A 162 -6.69 2.49 5.97
C ASN A 162 -5.34 2.46 5.24
N SER A 163 -4.46 3.41 5.54
CA SER A 163 -3.17 3.59 4.92
C SER A 163 -2.20 4.26 5.89
N PRO A 164 -0.90 3.94 5.84
CA PRO A 164 0.13 4.64 6.61
C PRO A 164 0.52 6.00 6.01
N TYR A 165 -0.09 6.40 4.91
CA TYR A 165 0.20 7.65 4.22
C TYR A 165 -0.91 8.66 4.40
N ILE A 166 -0.51 9.93 4.54
CA ILE A 166 -1.37 11.09 4.61
C ILE A 166 -0.99 12.02 3.45
N TRP A 167 -1.94 12.29 2.60
CA TRP A 167 -1.81 13.10 1.40
C TRP A 167 -2.62 14.37 1.53
N PHE A 168 -1.97 15.53 1.42
CA PHE A 168 -2.63 16.82 1.62
C PHE A 168 -2.12 17.87 0.65
N GLU A 169 -2.94 18.89 0.42
CA GLU A 169 -2.60 20.05 -0.39
C GLU A 169 -1.59 20.92 0.37
N CYS A 170 -0.56 21.41 -0.34
CA CYS A 170 0.47 22.25 0.26
C CYS A 170 -0.15 23.57 0.72
N PRO A 171 0.02 23.97 1.99
CA PRO A 171 -0.52 25.23 2.50
C PRO A 171 0.04 26.46 1.78
N LYS A 172 -0.69 27.58 1.87
CA LYS A 172 -0.29 28.89 1.34
C LYS A 172 -0.09 28.91 -0.18
N GLY A 173 -0.63 27.93 -0.92
CA GLY A 173 -0.48 27.85 -2.38
C GLY A 173 0.92 27.50 -2.87
N MET A 174 1.77 26.96 -2.01
CA MET A 174 3.12 26.52 -2.38
C MET A 174 3.08 25.31 -3.31
N GLU A 175 4.06 25.20 -4.19
CA GLU A 175 4.33 23.95 -4.89
C GLU A 175 5.06 22.96 -3.97
N SER A 176 4.99 21.68 -4.29
CA SER A 176 5.44 20.61 -3.39
C SER A 176 6.92 20.63 -3.05
N TRP A 177 7.79 21.09 -3.95
CA TRP A 177 9.21 21.26 -3.68
C TRP A 177 9.50 22.51 -2.85
N GLU A 178 8.81 23.62 -3.11
CA GLU A 178 8.87 24.81 -2.28
C GLU A 178 8.43 24.49 -0.84
N PHE A 179 7.36 23.71 -0.70
CA PHE A 179 6.87 23.28 0.60
C PHE A 179 7.84 22.31 1.30
N PHE A 180 8.53 21.45 0.55
CA PHE A 180 9.59 20.60 1.08
C PHE A 180 10.71 21.42 1.71
N ASP A 181 11.24 22.39 0.98
CA ASP A 181 12.31 23.27 1.47
C ASP A 181 11.82 24.08 2.67
N TYR A 182 10.61 24.62 2.62
CA TYR A 182 10.00 25.35 3.73
C TYR A 182 9.90 24.51 5.02
N LEU A 183 9.44 23.26 4.92
CA LEU A 183 9.35 22.34 6.06
C LEU A 183 10.73 21.94 6.60
N LEU A 184 11.66 21.68 5.70
CA LEU A 184 13.02 21.30 6.07
C LEU A 184 13.73 22.41 6.83
N GLU A 185 13.70 23.63 6.32
CA GLU A 185 14.38 24.78 6.89
C GLU A 185 13.77 25.26 8.20
N ASN A 186 12.43 25.31 8.29
CA ASN A 186 11.73 25.93 9.41
C ASN A 186 11.27 24.94 10.48
N ALA A 187 11.10 23.66 10.15
CA ALA A 187 10.60 22.65 11.07
C ALA A 187 11.47 21.38 11.16
N GLN A 188 12.49 21.23 10.33
CA GLN A 188 13.31 20.01 10.20
C GLN A 188 12.45 18.76 10.00
N ILE A 189 11.41 18.90 9.18
CA ILE A 189 10.52 17.81 8.77
C ILE A 189 10.82 17.45 7.33
N VAL A 190 10.98 16.14 7.08
CA VAL A 190 11.18 15.59 5.76
C VAL A 190 9.96 14.74 5.40
N GLY A 191 9.31 15.08 4.28
CA GLY A 191 8.23 14.31 3.70
C GLY A 191 8.48 14.06 2.22
N THR A 192 7.45 13.72 1.46
CA THR A 192 7.60 13.44 0.03
C THR A 192 6.83 14.48 -0.79
N PRO A 193 7.53 15.26 -1.63
CA PRO A 193 6.88 16.17 -2.56
C PRO A 193 5.96 15.43 -3.52
N GLY A 194 4.75 15.93 -3.71
CA GLY A 194 3.75 15.29 -4.53
C GLY A 194 4.10 15.27 -6.03
N ALA A 195 4.91 16.20 -6.51
CA ALA A 195 5.45 16.18 -7.87
C ALA A 195 6.19 14.88 -8.21
N GLY A 196 6.74 14.16 -7.21
CA GLY A 196 7.35 12.84 -7.37
C GLY A 196 6.37 11.73 -7.79
N PHE A 197 5.06 11.99 -7.70
CA PHE A 197 3.99 11.06 -8.10
C PHE A 197 3.31 11.45 -9.42
N GLY A 198 3.80 12.49 -10.07
CA GLY A 198 3.29 13.00 -11.35
C GLY A 198 2.76 14.43 -11.26
N GLU A 199 2.40 14.99 -12.41
CA GLU A 199 2.01 16.40 -12.55
C GLU A 199 0.81 16.79 -11.66
N ASN A 200 -0.16 15.90 -11.50
CA ASN A 200 -1.32 16.14 -10.63
C ASN A 200 -0.96 16.25 -9.14
N GLY A 201 0.24 15.80 -8.75
CA GLY A 201 0.75 15.89 -7.39
C GLY A 201 1.51 17.19 -7.10
N LYS A 202 1.67 18.07 -8.07
CA LYS A 202 2.54 19.26 -7.99
C LYS A 202 2.28 20.16 -6.78
N ASN A 203 1.02 20.28 -6.36
CA ASN A 203 0.60 21.11 -5.23
C ASN A 203 0.28 20.27 -3.97
N TYR A 204 0.72 19.02 -3.93
CA TYR A 204 0.41 18.12 -2.83
C TYR A 204 1.68 17.65 -2.13
N PHE A 205 1.51 17.15 -0.92
CA PHE A 205 2.59 16.61 -0.10
C PHE A 205 2.16 15.34 0.61
N ARG A 206 3.10 14.40 0.78
CA ARG A 206 2.84 13.16 1.50
C ARG A 206 3.66 13.07 2.77
N LEU A 207 3.00 12.85 3.89
CA LEU A 207 3.61 12.38 5.13
C LEU A 207 3.38 10.88 5.30
N THR A 208 4.18 10.26 6.16
CA THR A 208 4.10 8.85 6.49
C THR A 208 4.07 8.64 7.99
N SER A 209 3.31 7.64 8.43
CA SER A 209 3.25 7.23 9.84
C SER A 209 4.38 6.30 10.28
N PHE A 210 5.26 5.88 9.36
CA PHE A 210 6.40 5.00 9.65
C PHE A 210 7.53 5.73 10.39
N GLY A 211 7.23 6.22 11.58
CA GLY A 211 8.17 6.93 12.44
C GLY A 211 8.10 6.44 13.88
N LYS A 212 9.02 6.91 14.71
CA LYS A 212 8.91 6.74 16.15
C LYS A 212 7.86 7.70 16.70
N HIS A 213 7.04 7.25 17.65
CA HIS A 213 5.97 8.03 18.29
C HIS A 213 6.43 9.41 18.77
N GLU A 214 7.52 9.40 19.54
CA GLU A 214 8.11 10.62 20.09
C GLU A 214 8.55 11.60 18.99
N LYS A 215 9.14 11.06 17.90
CA LYS A 215 9.59 11.89 16.77
C LYS A 215 8.44 12.40 15.93
N THR A 216 7.38 11.61 15.77
CA THR A 216 6.15 12.06 15.10
C THR A 216 5.49 13.18 15.89
N LYS A 217 5.38 13.03 17.23
CA LYS A 217 4.84 14.06 18.10
C LYS A 217 5.66 15.36 18.02
N GLU A 218 6.98 15.26 18.18
CA GLU A 218 7.91 16.40 18.07
C GLU A 218 7.78 17.12 16.71
N ALA A 219 7.68 16.34 15.62
CA ALA A 219 7.49 16.90 14.28
C ALA A 219 6.15 17.64 14.16
N MET A 220 5.07 17.08 14.70
CA MET A 220 3.75 17.72 14.65
C MET A 220 3.67 18.96 15.53
N GLU A 221 4.37 19.01 16.65
CA GLU A 221 4.50 20.22 17.47
C GLU A 221 5.21 21.34 16.68
N ARG A 222 6.30 21.02 15.98
CA ARG A 222 7.00 21.98 15.11
C ARG A 222 6.19 22.40 13.90
N PHE A 223 5.48 21.46 13.26
CA PHE A 223 4.53 21.76 12.18
C PHE A 223 3.45 22.74 12.66
N ASN A 224 2.90 22.49 13.83
CA ASN A 224 1.86 23.31 14.44
C ASN A 224 2.31 24.76 14.69
N ALA A 225 3.59 24.98 14.95
CA ALA A 225 4.15 26.31 15.18
C ALA A 225 4.35 27.13 13.88
N LEU A 226 4.31 26.49 12.71
CA LEU A 226 4.48 27.15 11.40
C LEU A 226 3.18 27.73 10.82
N PHE A 227 2.06 27.20 11.24
CA PHE A 227 0.73 27.49 10.74
C PHE A 227 -0.23 27.83 11.89
#